data_4479c8d845c20e2ea10c5aaf318b95e2
#
_entry.id   4479c8d845c20e2ea10c5aaf318b95e2
#
_cell.length_a   1.000
_cell.length_b   1.000
_cell.length_c   1.000
_cell.angle_alpha   90.00
_cell.angle_beta   90.00
_cell.angle_gamma   90.00
#
_symmetry.space_group_name_H-M   'P 1'
#
loop_
_entity.id
_entity.type
_entity.pdbx_description
1 polymer ?
#
loop_
_entity_poly.entity_id
_entity_poly.type
_entity_poly.pdbx_seq_one_letter_code
_entity_poly.pdbx_strand_id
1 'polypeptide(L)'
;NYISDDFLIRQLYYPFRLWQNKLSKTVRPIFLTYTNGIFDLREYKFNAIDNYNSLELIAHQKYTIQTQYINLELLQNIVKTTPQVTEPRDIPFPQADSFARIINLCELIHDEGCLSKDTITTNYDFDKRQTDYYVNAARYLALVYQGDDSNFYLTSLGLNLFKLSLNQRQIELIKLIVQHTVFNKILQSIFSRGRSLSRNEVIEIMKQSNLTNIVSESTYSRRASTVMAWINWILNQLEE
;
A
#
# COMPACT_ATOMS: atom_id res chain seq x y z
N ASN A 1 3.90 7.42 12.44
CA ASN A 1 3.50 8.17 11.23
C ASN A 1 2.54 7.32 10.42
N TYR A 2 1.30 7.78 10.26
CA TYR A 2 0.28 7.08 9.50
C TYR A 2 0.30 7.56 8.05
N ILE A 3 0.17 6.64 7.08
CA ILE A 3 -0.04 7.01 5.69
C ILE A 3 -1.52 7.35 5.52
N SER A 4 -1.79 8.64 5.33
CA SER A 4 -3.08 9.14 4.92
C SER A 4 -2.97 9.69 3.49
N ASP A 5 -3.97 9.44 2.63
CA ASP A 5 -4.07 10.12 1.34
C ASP A 5 -4.41 11.59 1.54
N ASP A 6 -5.05 11.90 2.68
CA ASP A 6 -5.32 13.22 3.17
C ASP A 6 -4.52 13.51 4.45
N PHE A 7 -4.02 14.72 4.55
CA PHE A 7 -3.47 15.25 5.79
C PHE A 7 -4.29 16.49 6.16
N LEU A 8 -4.37 16.77 7.47
CA LEU A 8 -5.04 17.98 7.92
C LEU A 8 -4.23 19.21 7.45
N ILE A 9 -4.73 19.96 6.50
CA ILE A 9 -4.10 21.18 5.97
C ILE A 9 -3.61 22.09 7.10
N ARG A 10 -4.31 22.10 8.24
CA ARG A 10 -3.96 22.85 9.44
C ARG A 10 -2.58 22.51 10.00
N GLN A 11 -2.12 21.25 9.85
CA GLN A 11 -0.79 20.82 10.31
C GLN A 11 0.35 21.52 9.55
N LEU A 12 0.13 21.89 8.29
CA LEU A 12 1.07 22.69 7.52
C LEU A 12 0.79 24.19 7.63
N TYR A 13 -0.49 24.58 7.64
CA TYR A 13 -0.90 25.97 7.58
C TYR A 13 -0.49 26.77 8.82
N TYR A 14 -0.76 26.28 10.03
CA TYR A 14 -0.46 27.03 11.24
C TYR A 14 1.04 27.26 11.46
N PRO A 15 1.91 26.25 11.31
CA PRO A 15 3.36 26.49 11.33
C PRO A 15 3.83 27.44 10.24
N PHE A 16 3.33 27.26 9.00
CA PHE A 16 3.65 28.15 7.88
C PHE A 16 3.32 29.61 8.22
N ARG A 17 2.06 29.89 8.61
CA ARG A 17 1.58 31.24 8.95
C ARG A 17 2.38 31.86 10.09
N LEU A 18 2.66 31.08 11.15
CA LEU A 18 3.44 31.55 12.29
C LEU A 18 4.84 32.01 11.88
N TRP A 19 5.52 31.19 11.09
CA TRP A 19 6.90 31.48 10.68
C TRP A 19 6.97 32.50 9.57
N GLN A 20 6.05 32.51 8.62
CA GLN A 20 6.02 33.51 7.55
C GLN A 20 5.81 34.93 8.09
N ASN A 21 5.03 35.10 9.17
CA ASN A 21 4.85 36.38 9.82
C ASN A 21 6.10 36.86 10.61
N LYS A 22 6.99 35.95 10.95
CA LYS A 22 8.21 36.24 11.72
C LYS A 22 9.46 36.39 10.87
N LEU A 23 9.45 35.86 9.67
CA LEU A 23 10.63 35.77 8.81
C LEU A 23 10.45 36.61 7.54
N SER A 24 11.52 37.26 7.12
CA SER A 24 11.60 37.94 5.82
C SER A 24 11.82 36.99 4.65
N LYS A 25 12.22 35.74 4.93
CA LYS A 25 12.43 34.69 3.92
C LYS A 25 11.13 33.93 3.68
N THR A 26 10.94 33.45 2.46
CA THR A 26 9.80 32.55 2.12
C THR A 26 9.89 31.24 2.89
N VAL A 27 8.86 30.92 3.65
CA VAL A 27 8.70 29.64 4.34
C VAL A 27 8.17 28.61 3.33
N ARG A 28 8.85 27.48 3.23
CA ARG A 28 8.49 26.36 2.34
C ARG A 28 7.93 25.21 3.17
N PRO A 29 6.61 25.01 3.25
CA PRO A 29 6.04 23.86 3.96
C PRO A 29 6.36 22.55 3.24
N ILE A 30 6.97 21.61 3.96
CA ILE A 30 7.25 20.26 3.44
C ILE A 30 6.52 19.26 4.31
N PHE A 31 5.67 18.44 3.69
CA PHE A 31 5.06 17.30 4.33
C PHE A 31 5.91 16.06 4.03
N LEU A 32 6.42 15.45 5.09
CA LEU A 32 7.25 14.25 5.02
C LEU A 32 6.48 13.08 5.63
N THR A 33 6.37 11.99 4.88
CA THR A 33 6.01 10.68 5.42
C THR A 33 7.14 9.69 5.21
N TYR A 34 7.24 8.72 6.11
CA TYR A 34 8.19 7.62 6.00
C TYR A 34 7.45 6.31 6.25
N THR A 35 7.56 5.40 5.29
CA THR A 35 7.03 4.05 5.40
C THR A 35 7.80 3.12 4.48
N ASN A 36 7.96 1.87 4.90
CA ASN A 36 8.64 0.84 4.12
C ASN A 36 9.97 1.32 3.49
N GLY A 37 10.75 2.14 4.25
CA GLY A 37 12.04 2.67 3.81
C GLY A 37 11.98 3.78 2.76
N ILE A 38 10.80 4.27 2.44
CA ILE A 38 10.59 5.36 1.48
C ILE A 38 10.28 6.64 2.24
N PHE A 39 11.07 7.67 1.97
CA PHE A 39 10.81 9.06 2.37
C PHE A 39 10.00 9.72 1.26
N ASP A 40 8.73 10.03 1.51
CA ASP A 40 7.84 10.74 0.59
C ASP A 40 7.78 12.20 1.02
N LEU A 41 8.38 13.10 0.23
CA LEU A 41 8.45 14.54 0.50
C LEU A 41 7.55 15.27 -0.48
N ARG A 42 6.61 16.04 0.06
CA ARG A 42 5.70 16.89 -0.70
C ARG A 42 5.90 18.33 -0.26
N GLU A 43 6.39 19.16 -1.18
CA GLU A 43 6.51 20.59 -0.95
C GLU A 43 5.22 21.29 -1.38
N TYR A 44 4.72 22.13 -0.49
CA TYR A 44 3.52 22.91 -0.72
C TYR A 44 3.80 24.41 -0.67
N LYS A 45 2.89 25.19 -1.23
CA LYS A 45 2.84 26.64 -1.16
C LYS A 45 1.43 27.06 -0.80
N PHE A 46 1.32 28.08 0.06
CA PHE A 46 0.06 28.81 0.25
C PHE A 46 0.12 30.07 -0.60
N ASN A 47 -0.79 30.21 -1.55
CA ASN A 47 -0.85 31.37 -2.46
C ASN A 47 -1.39 32.62 -1.76
N ALA A 48 -2.13 32.45 -0.65
CA ALA A 48 -2.61 33.53 0.21
C ALA A 48 -2.35 33.18 1.68
N ILE A 49 -1.63 34.06 2.40
CA ILE A 49 -1.19 33.81 3.78
C ILE A 49 -2.35 33.62 4.77
N ASP A 50 -3.49 34.26 4.51
CA ASP A 50 -4.68 34.21 5.37
C ASP A 50 -5.74 33.19 4.91
N ASN A 51 -5.43 32.41 3.86
CA ASN A 51 -6.35 31.40 3.31
C ASN A 51 -5.70 30.02 3.30
N TYR A 52 -6.10 29.14 4.23
CA TYR A 52 -5.59 27.78 4.30
C TYR A 52 -6.01 26.91 3.09
N ASN A 53 -7.09 27.26 2.38
CA ASN A 53 -7.51 26.56 1.16
C ASN A 53 -6.69 26.96 -0.08
N SER A 54 -5.76 27.90 0.05
CA SER A 54 -4.87 28.30 -1.06
C SER A 54 -3.65 27.40 -1.24
N LEU A 55 -3.68 26.19 -0.67
CA LEU A 55 -2.62 25.19 -0.74
C LEU A 55 -2.47 24.68 -2.17
N GLU A 56 -1.22 24.66 -2.64
CA GLU A 56 -0.81 24.13 -3.94
C GLU A 56 0.40 23.19 -3.77
N LEU A 57 0.37 22.03 -4.40
CA LEU A 57 1.52 21.12 -4.45
C LEU A 57 2.53 21.63 -5.47
N ILE A 58 3.73 21.95 -5.02
CA ILE A 58 4.82 22.49 -5.85
C ILE A 58 5.75 21.39 -6.36
N ALA A 59 6.11 20.46 -5.46
CA ALA A 59 6.99 19.36 -5.79
C ALA A 59 6.64 18.11 -4.97
N HIS A 60 6.86 16.96 -5.58
CA HIS A 60 6.69 15.67 -4.96
C HIS A 60 7.88 14.79 -5.31
N GLN A 61 8.61 14.31 -4.31
CA GLN A 61 9.78 13.47 -4.49
C GLN A 61 9.78 12.34 -3.48
N LYS A 62 10.22 11.17 -3.93
CA LYS A 62 10.41 10.00 -3.08
C LYS A 62 11.89 9.64 -3.07
N TYR A 63 12.39 9.33 -1.89
CA TYR A 63 13.77 8.90 -1.70
C TYR A 63 13.80 7.58 -0.95
N THR A 64 14.75 6.73 -1.32
CA THR A 64 15.10 5.53 -0.56
C THR A 64 16.61 5.52 -0.32
N ILE A 65 17.05 4.95 0.80
CA ILE A 65 18.48 4.77 1.11
C ILE A 65 18.99 3.43 0.54
N GLN A 66 18.17 2.78 -0.24
CA GLN A 66 18.40 1.43 -0.72
C GLN A 66 19.39 1.38 -1.88
N THR A 67 20.32 0.41 -1.87
CA THR A 67 21.38 0.24 -2.88
C THR A 67 21.15 -0.91 -3.87
N GLN A 68 20.10 -1.72 -3.66
CA GLN A 68 19.76 -2.82 -4.58
C GLN A 68 18.36 -2.61 -5.13
N TYR A 69 18.23 -2.86 -6.42
CA TYR A 69 17.04 -2.56 -7.20
C TYR A 69 16.41 -3.85 -7.72
N ILE A 70 15.10 -3.83 -7.86
CA ILE A 70 14.36 -4.93 -8.49
C ILE A 70 14.33 -4.62 -9.99
N ASN A 71 15.10 -5.35 -10.76
CA ASN A 71 15.04 -5.26 -12.22
C ASN A 71 13.98 -6.21 -12.80
N LEU A 72 13.67 -6.03 -14.08
CA LEU A 72 12.67 -6.83 -14.77
C LEU A 72 12.99 -8.34 -14.76
N GLU A 73 14.26 -8.70 -14.92
CA GLU A 73 14.69 -10.11 -14.94
C GLU A 73 14.43 -10.79 -13.59
N LEU A 74 14.78 -10.11 -12.48
CA LEU A 74 14.50 -10.59 -11.13
C LEU A 74 12.99 -10.73 -10.89
N LEU A 75 12.18 -9.75 -11.30
CA LEU A 75 10.74 -9.82 -11.15
C LEU A 75 10.13 -10.97 -11.98
N GLN A 76 10.57 -11.16 -13.22
CA GLN A 76 10.16 -12.30 -14.05
C GLN A 76 10.52 -13.65 -13.42
N ASN A 77 11.72 -13.75 -12.85
CA ASN A 77 12.15 -14.93 -12.13
C ASN A 77 11.28 -15.21 -10.89
N ILE A 78 10.98 -14.19 -10.10
CA ILE A 78 10.07 -14.30 -8.93
C ILE A 78 8.70 -14.82 -9.38
N VAL A 79 8.11 -14.24 -10.42
CA VAL A 79 6.79 -14.65 -10.93
C VAL A 79 6.81 -16.11 -11.44
N LYS A 80 7.90 -16.54 -12.05
CA LYS A 80 8.06 -17.89 -12.58
C LYS A 80 8.28 -18.93 -11.48
N THR A 81 9.03 -18.58 -10.44
CA THR A 81 9.52 -19.55 -9.44
C THR A 81 8.70 -19.58 -8.14
N THR A 82 7.87 -18.57 -7.86
CA THR A 82 7.05 -18.54 -6.66
C THR A 82 5.94 -19.60 -6.72
N PRO A 83 5.90 -20.53 -5.76
CA PRO A 83 4.85 -21.54 -5.71
C PRO A 83 3.48 -20.89 -5.52
N GLN A 84 2.47 -21.44 -6.18
CA GLN A 84 1.09 -20.97 -6.03
C GLN A 84 0.45 -21.55 -4.77
N VAL A 85 -0.36 -20.74 -4.08
CA VAL A 85 -1.15 -21.15 -2.93
C VAL A 85 -2.62 -21.26 -3.28
N THR A 86 -3.33 -22.06 -2.51
CA THR A 86 -4.80 -22.12 -2.59
C THR A 86 -5.39 -20.83 -2.01
N GLU A 87 -6.36 -20.24 -2.71
CA GLU A 87 -7.06 -19.05 -2.21
C GLU A 87 -7.73 -19.32 -0.85
N PRO A 88 -7.53 -18.44 0.15
CA PRO A 88 -8.12 -18.63 1.46
C PRO A 88 -9.66 -18.56 1.39
N ARG A 89 -10.34 -19.51 2.04
CA ARG A 89 -11.83 -19.58 2.04
C ARG A 89 -12.47 -18.62 3.02
N ASP A 90 -11.81 -18.42 4.16
CA ASP A 90 -12.35 -17.66 5.30
C ASP A 90 -11.93 -16.18 5.29
N ILE A 91 -11.10 -15.77 4.34
CA ILE A 91 -10.65 -14.41 4.19
C ILE A 91 -11.18 -13.88 2.85
N PRO A 92 -11.88 -12.74 2.84
CA PRO A 92 -12.39 -12.18 1.59
C PRO A 92 -11.23 -11.76 0.67
N PHE A 93 -11.42 -11.92 -0.64
CA PHE A 93 -10.49 -11.40 -1.65
C PHE A 93 -10.28 -9.88 -1.45
N PRO A 94 -9.05 -9.36 -1.57
CA PRO A 94 -8.68 -8.01 -1.17
C PRO A 94 -9.55 -6.89 -1.76
N GLN A 95 -9.78 -5.84 -0.95
CA GLN A 95 -10.48 -4.60 -1.31
C GLN A 95 -9.67 -3.33 -1.02
N ALA A 96 -8.54 -3.45 -0.36
CA ALA A 96 -7.67 -2.35 0.00
C ALA A 96 -6.79 -1.97 -1.20
N ASP A 97 -7.06 -0.85 -1.83
CA ASP A 97 -6.37 -0.43 -3.06
C ASP A 97 -4.93 0.08 -2.78
N SER A 98 -4.69 0.70 -1.63
CA SER A 98 -3.35 1.18 -1.27
C SER A 98 -2.50 0.11 -0.61
N PHE A 99 -1.62 -0.54 -1.37
CA PHE A 99 -0.70 -1.55 -0.82
C PHE A 99 0.27 -0.95 0.21
N ALA A 100 0.71 0.29 0.02
CA ALA A 100 1.55 1.01 0.97
C ALA A 100 0.88 1.16 2.36
N ARG A 101 -0.44 1.34 2.41
CA ARG A 101 -1.19 1.40 3.68
C ARG A 101 -1.28 0.03 4.35
N ILE A 102 -1.34 -1.07 3.59
CA ILE A 102 -1.29 -2.42 4.15
C ILE A 102 0.05 -2.64 4.84
N ILE A 103 1.16 -2.25 4.20
CA ILE A 103 2.49 -2.34 4.80
C ILE A 103 2.58 -1.47 6.05
N ASN A 104 2.11 -0.23 5.99
CA ASN A 104 2.13 0.68 7.13
C ASN A 104 1.28 0.17 8.30
N LEU A 105 0.13 -0.46 8.04
CA LEU A 105 -0.66 -1.14 9.07
C LEU A 105 0.16 -2.24 9.76
N CYS A 106 0.87 -3.05 8.97
CA CYS A 106 1.75 -4.09 9.53
C CYS A 106 2.92 -3.50 10.32
N GLU A 107 3.52 -2.37 9.88
CA GLU A 107 4.55 -1.64 10.63
C GLU A 107 4.02 -1.17 11.98
N LEU A 108 2.81 -0.60 12.02
CA LEU A 108 2.20 -0.14 13.27
C LEU A 108 1.90 -1.31 14.23
N ILE A 109 1.39 -2.43 13.70
CA ILE A 109 1.19 -3.63 14.54
C ILE A 109 2.53 -4.16 15.05
N HIS A 110 3.61 -4.08 14.26
CA HIS A 110 4.95 -4.46 14.69
C HIS A 110 5.44 -3.59 15.86
N ASP A 111 5.26 -2.28 15.75
CA ASP A 111 5.78 -1.30 16.72
C ASP A 111 4.98 -1.33 18.04
N GLU A 112 3.66 -1.50 17.95
CA GLU A 112 2.75 -1.50 19.10
C GLU A 112 2.54 -2.91 19.72
N GLY A 113 2.99 -3.96 19.00
CA GLY A 113 2.76 -5.37 19.36
C GLY A 113 1.39 -5.89 18.95
N CYS A 114 0.33 -5.10 19.08
CA CYS A 114 -1.01 -5.39 18.58
C CYS A 114 -1.82 -4.10 18.37
N LEU A 115 -2.88 -4.18 17.57
CA LEU A 115 -3.83 -3.08 17.41
C LEU A 115 -5.28 -3.57 17.49
N SER A 116 -6.13 -2.80 18.17
CA SER A 116 -7.57 -3.01 18.12
C SER A 116 -8.17 -2.43 16.84
N LYS A 117 -9.36 -2.92 16.45
CA LYS A 117 -10.09 -2.35 15.31
C LYS A 117 -10.37 -0.86 15.48
N ASP A 118 -10.74 -0.42 16.68
CA ASP A 118 -11.05 0.98 16.97
C ASP A 118 -9.79 1.85 16.89
N THR A 119 -8.65 1.36 17.34
CA THR A 119 -7.36 2.05 17.21
C THR A 119 -7.00 2.24 15.73
N ILE A 120 -7.13 1.22 14.90
CA ILE A 120 -6.87 1.32 13.46
C ILE A 120 -7.81 2.33 12.81
N THR A 121 -9.11 2.24 13.11
CA THR A 121 -10.14 3.14 12.58
C THR A 121 -9.82 4.60 12.90
N THR A 122 -9.45 4.89 14.15
CA THR A 122 -9.11 6.25 14.59
C THR A 122 -7.80 6.75 13.98
N ASN A 123 -6.78 5.90 13.94
CA ASN A 123 -5.44 6.30 13.47
C ASN A 123 -5.41 6.64 11.98
N TYR A 124 -6.19 5.94 11.17
CA TYR A 124 -6.25 6.17 9.72
C TYR A 124 -7.40 7.08 9.29
N ASP A 125 -8.23 7.53 10.23
CA ASP A 125 -9.49 8.24 9.92
C ASP A 125 -10.37 7.44 8.94
N PHE A 126 -10.37 6.12 9.12
CA PHE A 126 -11.18 5.20 8.33
C PHE A 126 -12.62 5.15 8.86
N ASP A 127 -13.56 4.80 7.99
CA ASP A 127 -14.77 4.17 8.46
C ASP A 127 -14.48 2.70 8.89
N LYS A 128 -15.38 2.10 9.69
CA LYS A 128 -15.21 0.73 10.18
C LYS A 128 -15.06 -0.31 9.07
N ARG A 129 -15.64 -0.04 7.91
CA ARG A 129 -15.59 -0.93 6.74
C ARG A 129 -14.25 -0.84 6.03
N GLN A 130 -13.67 0.34 5.94
CA GLN A 130 -12.32 0.51 5.39
C GLN A 130 -11.28 -0.20 6.26
N THR A 131 -11.40 -0.11 7.59
CA THR A 131 -10.55 -0.87 8.51
C THR A 131 -10.60 -2.37 8.20
N ASP A 132 -11.80 -2.94 8.01
CA ASP A 132 -11.94 -4.35 7.64
C ASP A 132 -11.25 -4.67 6.30
N TYR A 133 -11.29 -3.77 5.33
CA TYR A 133 -10.63 -4.00 4.04
C TYR A 133 -9.11 -4.11 4.18
N TYR A 134 -8.48 -3.19 4.91
CA TYR A 134 -7.03 -3.20 5.10
C TYR A 134 -6.54 -4.35 5.97
N VAL A 135 -7.25 -4.64 7.06
CA VAL A 135 -6.94 -5.80 7.92
C VAL A 135 -7.10 -7.10 7.15
N ASN A 136 -8.20 -7.29 6.41
CA ASN A 136 -8.41 -8.50 5.63
C ASN A 136 -7.39 -8.64 4.49
N ALA A 137 -6.92 -7.55 3.90
CA ALA A 137 -5.84 -7.59 2.92
C ALA A 137 -4.51 -8.07 3.54
N ALA A 138 -4.17 -7.60 4.74
CA ALA A 138 -3.01 -8.09 5.47
C ALA A 138 -3.14 -9.57 5.89
N ARG A 139 -4.37 -10.00 6.27
CA ARG A 139 -4.67 -11.40 6.58
C ARG A 139 -4.61 -12.29 5.33
N TYR A 140 -5.08 -11.80 4.19
CA TYR A 140 -4.99 -12.50 2.90
C TYR A 140 -3.55 -12.83 2.51
N LEU A 141 -2.61 -11.94 2.82
CA LEU A 141 -1.18 -12.16 2.65
C LEU A 141 -0.53 -12.95 3.81
N ALA A 142 -1.33 -13.48 4.74
CA ALA A 142 -0.88 -14.19 5.93
C ALA A 142 0.09 -13.39 6.83
N LEU A 143 0.08 -12.05 6.75
CA LEU A 143 0.91 -11.18 7.58
C LEU A 143 0.32 -10.90 8.94
N VAL A 144 -1.03 -10.91 9.06
CA VAL A 144 -1.78 -10.55 10.26
C VAL A 144 -2.79 -11.65 10.60
N TYR A 145 -3.04 -11.86 11.89
CA TYR A 145 -4.14 -12.67 12.39
C TYR A 145 -4.90 -11.91 13.47
N GLN A 146 -6.11 -12.34 13.74
CA GLN A 146 -6.92 -11.83 14.85
C GLN A 146 -6.81 -12.79 16.04
N GLY A 147 -6.43 -12.26 17.20
CA GLY A 147 -6.37 -13.01 18.45
C GLY A 147 -7.76 -13.22 19.08
N ASP A 148 -7.82 -14.03 20.13
CA ASP A 148 -9.05 -14.31 20.90
C ASP A 148 -9.60 -13.06 21.60
N ASP A 149 -8.73 -12.08 21.88
CA ASP A 149 -9.07 -10.76 22.43
C ASP A 149 -9.59 -9.77 21.37
N SER A 150 -9.80 -10.26 20.14
CA SER A 150 -10.22 -9.45 18.97
C SER A 150 -9.22 -8.43 18.47
N ASN A 151 -8.00 -8.35 19.03
CA ASN A 151 -6.92 -7.53 18.52
C ASN A 151 -6.22 -8.21 17.33
N PHE A 152 -5.53 -7.41 16.54
CA PHE A 152 -4.76 -7.86 15.39
C PHE A 152 -3.27 -7.90 15.72
N TYR A 153 -2.64 -9.01 15.37
CA TYR A 153 -1.25 -9.34 15.63
C TYR A 153 -0.54 -9.71 14.35
N LEU A 154 0.78 -9.48 14.28
CA LEU A 154 1.57 -10.06 13.21
C LEU A 154 1.73 -11.57 13.40
N THR A 155 1.64 -12.31 12.31
CA THR A 155 2.04 -13.72 12.27
C THR A 155 3.56 -13.84 12.39
N SER A 156 4.07 -15.07 12.55
CA SER A 156 5.53 -15.32 12.47
C SER A 156 6.11 -14.86 11.14
N LEU A 157 5.36 -14.99 10.04
CA LEU A 157 5.75 -14.48 8.72
C LEU A 157 5.85 -12.95 8.74
N GLY A 158 4.83 -12.25 9.27
CA GLY A 158 4.83 -10.80 9.41
C GLY A 158 5.98 -10.30 10.26
N LEU A 159 6.23 -10.91 11.43
CA LEU A 159 7.35 -10.56 12.31
C LEU A 159 8.72 -10.74 11.62
N ASN A 160 8.89 -11.82 10.86
CA ASN A 160 10.13 -12.07 10.14
C ASN A 160 10.34 -11.09 8.99
N LEU A 161 9.26 -10.65 8.33
CA LEU A 161 9.32 -9.66 7.25
C LEU A 161 9.99 -8.36 7.72
N PHE A 162 9.70 -7.90 8.94
CA PHE A 162 10.27 -6.65 9.47
C PHE A 162 11.72 -6.79 9.99
N LYS A 163 12.25 -8.00 10.07
CA LYS A 163 13.68 -8.23 10.34
C LYS A 163 14.55 -8.15 9.09
N LEU A 164 13.94 -8.19 7.91
CA LEU A 164 14.64 -8.15 6.63
C LEU A 164 15.11 -6.74 6.30
N SER A 165 16.18 -6.64 5.50
CA SER A 165 16.52 -5.39 4.83
C SER A 165 15.37 -4.93 3.93
N LEU A 166 15.30 -3.64 3.64
CA LEU A 166 14.20 -3.08 2.83
C LEU A 166 14.04 -3.79 1.48
N ASN A 167 15.15 -4.03 0.80
CA ASN A 167 15.13 -4.72 -0.50
C ASN A 167 14.61 -6.16 -0.39
N GLN A 168 15.09 -6.91 0.59
CA GLN A 168 14.61 -8.27 0.85
C GLN A 168 13.11 -8.27 1.22
N ARG A 169 12.68 -7.29 2.01
CA ARG A 169 11.26 -7.09 2.37
C ARG A 169 10.39 -6.84 1.14
N GLN A 170 10.83 -5.98 0.21
CA GLN A 170 10.13 -5.74 -1.06
C GLN A 170 9.98 -7.02 -1.87
N ILE A 171 11.05 -7.79 -2.02
CA ILE A 171 11.04 -9.07 -2.73
C ILE A 171 10.06 -10.04 -2.08
N GLU A 172 10.09 -10.17 -0.75
CA GLU A 172 9.16 -11.07 -0.04
C GLU A 172 7.70 -10.60 -0.16
N LEU A 173 7.43 -9.29 -0.08
CA LEU A 173 6.09 -8.75 -0.32
C LEU A 173 5.58 -9.05 -1.74
N ILE A 174 6.45 -8.92 -2.75
CA ILE A 174 6.11 -9.31 -4.13
C ILE A 174 5.78 -10.80 -4.19
N LYS A 175 6.60 -11.67 -3.58
CA LYS A 175 6.33 -13.12 -3.54
C LYS A 175 4.98 -13.43 -2.89
N LEU A 176 4.65 -12.75 -1.77
CA LEU A 176 3.36 -12.90 -1.09
C LEU A 176 2.17 -12.51 -1.97
N ILE A 177 2.32 -11.55 -2.86
CA ILE A 177 1.27 -11.20 -3.82
C ILE A 177 1.21 -12.23 -4.94
N VAL A 178 2.35 -12.55 -5.57
CA VAL A 178 2.37 -13.40 -6.76
C VAL A 178 2.18 -14.90 -6.48
N GLN A 179 2.23 -15.34 -5.23
CA GLN A 179 1.80 -16.69 -4.86
C GLN A 179 0.30 -16.92 -5.10
N HIS A 180 -0.50 -15.87 -5.20
CA HIS A 180 -1.91 -15.95 -5.55
C HIS A 180 -2.09 -15.94 -7.07
N THR A 181 -2.80 -16.93 -7.59
CA THR A 181 -2.91 -17.24 -9.02
C THR A 181 -3.32 -16.04 -9.89
N VAL A 182 -4.21 -15.19 -9.41
CA VAL A 182 -4.68 -14.01 -10.16
C VAL A 182 -3.54 -13.05 -10.47
N PHE A 183 -2.77 -12.68 -9.46
CA PHE A 183 -1.67 -11.72 -9.61
C PHE A 183 -0.54 -12.29 -10.48
N ASN A 184 -0.23 -13.57 -10.29
CA ASN A 184 0.77 -14.27 -11.08
C ASN A 184 0.41 -14.28 -12.57
N LYS A 185 -0.81 -14.72 -12.93
CA LYS A 185 -1.29 -14.75 -14.32
C LYS A 185 -1.32 -13.38 -14.98
N ILE A 186 -1.69 -12.33 -14.23
CA ILE A 186 -1.70 -10.95 -14.73
C ILE A 186 -0.28 -10.50 -15.07
N LEU A 187 0.70 -10.69 -14.18
CA LEU A 187 2.10 -10.33 -14.45
C LEU A 187 2.67 -11.12 -15.62
N GLN A 188 2.44 -12.44 -15.69
CA GLN A 188 2.83 -13.24 -16.87
C GLN A 188 2.23 -12.68 -18.17
N SER A 189 0.96 -12.27 -18.14
CA SER A 189 0.29 -11.68 -19.30
C SER A 189 0.87 -10.31 -19.68
N ILE A 190 1.24 -9.48 -18.69
CA ILE A 190 1.92 -8.19 -18.91
C ILE A 190 3.29 -8.43 -19.58
N PHE A 191 4.09 -9.36 -19.03
CA PHE A 191 5.42 -9.66 -19.59
C PHE A 191 5.36 -10.22 -21.01
N SER A 192 4.42 -11.11 -21.27
CA SER A 192 4.27 -11.72 -22.61
C SER A 192 3.77 -10.75 -23.66
N ARG A 193 2.96 -9.73 -23.27
CA ARG A 193 2.38 -8.76 -24.20
C ARG A 193 3.16 -7.45 -24.28
N GLY A 194 4.10 -7.21 -23.38
CA GLY A 194 4.87 -5.95 -23.31
C GLY A 194 4.00 -4.70 -23.03
N ARG A 195 2.80 -4.87 -22.44
CA ARG A 195 1.90 -3.77 -22.09
C ARG A 195 1.06 -4.08 -20.85
N SER A 196 0.58 -3.04 -20.21
CA SER A 196 -0.44 -3.16 -19.14
C SER A 196 -1.74 -3.76 -19.68
N LEU A 197 -2.47 -4.45 -18.81
CA LEU A 197 -3.77 -5.01 -19.13
C LEU A 197 -4.88 -3.99 -18.85
N SER A 198 -5.90 -4.01 -19.70
CA SER A 198 -7.14 -3.28 -19.45
C SER A 198 -7.92 -3.92 -18.29
N ARG A 199 -8.82 -3.15 -17.67
CA ARG A 199 -9.69 -3.64 -16.60
C ARG A 199 -10.49 -4.89 -16.99
N ASN A 200 -10.98 -4.95 -18.21
CA ASN A 200 -11.76 -6.10 -18.71
C ASN A 200 -10.88 -7.36 -18.82
N GLU A 201 -9.63 -7.22 -19.31
CA GLU A 201 -8.68 -8.34 -19.37
C GLU A 201 -8.35 -8.85 -17.95
N VAL A 202 -8.21 -7.95 -16.97
CA VAL A 202 -8.01 -8.33 -15.55
C VAL A 202 -9.22 -9.09 -15.02
N ILE A 203 -10.45 -8.62 -15.28
CA ILE A 203 -11.68 -9.30 -14.86
C ILE A 203 -11.76 -10.72 -15.45
N GLU A 204 -11.44 -10.88 -16.73
CA GLU A 204 -11.45 -12.20 -17.37
C GLU A 204 -10.44 -13.16 -16.72
N ILE A 205 -9.23 -12.69 -16.41
CA ILE A 205 -8.24 -13.51 -15.67
C ILE A 205 -8.75 -13.88 -14.29
N MET A 206 -9.39 -12.94 -13.58
CA MET A 206 -9.99 -13.19 -12.26
C MET A 206 -11.07 -14.27 -12.33
N LYS A 207 -11.96 -14.22 -13.32
CA LYS A 207 -13.02 -15.23 -13.53
C LYS A 207 -12.43 -16.62 -13.79
N GLN A 208 -11.33 -16.71 -14.53
CA GLN A 208 -10.62 -17.94 -14.84
C GLN A 208 -9.76 -18.47 -13.69
N SER A 209 -9.72 -17.79 -12.55
CA SER A 209 -8.83 -18.13 -11.44
C SER A 209 -9.54 -18.75 -10.23
N ASN A 210 -10.80 -19.22 -10.41
CA ASN A 210 -11.58 -19.93 -9.40
C ASN A 210 -11.66 -19.23 -8.02
N LEU A 211 -11.92 -17.92 -8.03
CA LEU A 211 -12.08 -17.13 -6.80
C LEU A 211 -13.38 -17.51 -6.08
N THR A 212 -13.28 -18.06 -4.88
CA THR A 212 -14.41 -18.65 -4.15
C THR A 212 -15.40 -17.61 -3.59
N ASN A 213 -14.97 -16.37 -3.38
CA ASN A 213 -15.75 -15.35 -2.67
C ASN A 213 -16.22 -14.20 -3.56
N ILE A 214 -16.21 -14.35 -4.88
CA ILE A 214 -16.67 -13.33 -5.84
C ILE A 214 -17.72 -13.95 -6.76
N VAL A 215 -18.97 -13.47 -6.65
CA VAL A 215 -20.10 -14.05 -7.37
C VAL A 215 -20.69 -13.10 -8.44
N SER A 216 -20.64 -11.77 -8.21
CA SER A 216 -21.30 -10.81 -9.11
C SER A 216 -20.31 -10.02 -9.97
N GLU A 217 -20.73 -9.63 -11.17
CA GLU A 217 -19.97 -8.78 -12.08
C GLU A 217 -19.53 -7.44 -11.43
N SER A 218 -20.42 -6.84 -10.63
CA SER A 218 -20.10 -5.61 -9.90
C SER A 218 -19.00 -5.82 -8.85
N THR A 219 -18.94 -7.02 -8.27
CA THR A 219 -17.87 -7.38 -7.34
C THR A 219 -16.56 -7.60 -8.07
N TYR A 220 -16.55 -8.32 -9.20
CA TYR A 220 -15.35 -8.46 -10.05
C TYR A 220 -14.81 -7.09 -10.45
N SER A 221 -15.67 -6.19 -10.90
CA SER A 221 -15.28 -4.84 -11.31
C SER A 221 -14.60 -4.05 -10.17
N ARG A 222 -15.15 -4.10 -8.95
CA ARG A 222 -14.54 -3.43 -7.78
C ARG A 222 -13.20 -4.07 -7.39
N ARG A 223 -13.11 -5.40 -7.38
CA ARG A 223 -11.89 -6.13 -7.04
C ARG A 223 -10.79 -5.94 -8.07
N ALA A 224 -11.16 -5.79 -9.35
CA ALA A 224 -10.20 -5.52 -10.40
C ALA A 224 -9.42 -4.21 -10.15
N SER A 225 -10.04 -3.19 -9.55
CA SER A 225 -9.33 -1.96 -9.15
C SER A 225 -8.23 -2.26 -8.14
N THR A 226 -8.54 -3.04 -7.10
CA THR A 226 -7.55 -3.45 -6.09
C THR A 226 -6.42 -4.28 -6.72
N VAL A 227 -6.77 -5.24 -7.59
CA VAL A 227 -5.78 -6.06 -8.29
C VAL A 227 -4.85 -5.19 -9.14
N MET A 228 -5.40 -4.26 -9.93
CA MET A 228 -4.61 -3.33 -10.74
C MET A 228 -3.72 -2.45 -9.87
N ALA A 229 -4.21 -1.96 -8.74
CA ALA A 229 -3.44 -1.14 -7.81
C ALA A 229 -2.25 -1.91 -7.21
N TRP A 230 -2.42 -3.19 -6.83
CA TRP A 230 -1.34 -4.02 -6.32
C TRP A 230 -0.33 -4.40 -7.41
N ILE A 231 -0.78 -4.69 -8.62
CA ILE A 231 0.11 -4.90 -9.78
C ILE A 231 0.93 -3.64 -10.06
N ASN A 232 0.30 -2.46 -10.07
CA ASN A 232 1.01 -1.20 -10.25
C ASN A 232 2.02 -0.95 -9.12
N TRP A 233 1.68 -1.31 -7.88
CA TRP A 233 2.65 -1.23 -6.78
C TRP A 233 3.88 -2.11 -7.05
N ILE A 234 3.71 -3.34 -7.54
CA ILE A 234 4.83 -4.23 -7.92
C ILE A 234 5.66 -3.60 -9.05
N LEU A 235 5.00 -3.15 -10.12
CA LEU A 235 5.71 -2.58 -11.28
C LEU A 235 6.45 -1.27 -10.93
N ASN A 236 5.94 -0.49 -9.99
CA ASN A 236 6.61 0.71 -9.48
C ASN A 236 7.84 0.42 -8.59
N GLN A 237 8.12 -0.86 -8.25
CA GLN A 237 9.39 -1.25 -7.63
C GLN A 237 10.50 -1.48 -8.67
N LEU A 238 10.14 -1.56 -9.95
CA LEU A 238 11.14 -1.66 -11.01
C LEU A 238 11.83 -0.32 -11.20
N GLU A 239 13.15 -0.36 -11.34
CA GLU A 239 13.90 0.80 -11.81
C GLU A 239 13.96 0.86 -13.33
N GLU A 240 13.97 2.10 -13.82
CA GLU A 240 14.20 2.43 -15.23
C GLU A 240 15.67 2.21 -15.65
#